data_a4a2151938416126a655ea0149cb5e3e
#
_entry.id   a4a2151938416126a655ea0149cb5e3e
#
_cell.length_a   1.000
_cell.length_b   1.000
_cell.length_c   1.000
_cell.angle_alpha   90.00
_cell.angle_beta   90.00
_cell.angle_gamma   90.00
#
_symmetry.space_group_name_H-M   'P 1'
#
loop_
_entity.id
_entity.type
_entity.pdbx_description
1 polymer ?
#
loop_
_entity_poly.entity_id
_entity_poly.type
_entity_poly.pdbx_seq_one_letter_code
_entity_poly.pdbx_strand_id
1 'polypeptide(L)'
;MRILGIFRGFPGLGRVVAGVSLLEELRDQYGANIRMISYLQGNEYLKSKGYADLHEATPMDYCSIGLVPTNKMGAYIHTTIKEYTPDLILIDGEPLIVHSIKLSFPRMKIVVLLNPSDVDNSYNDKEAMDYFNSLYSMADVAIVHGLRKIRKPLFYDYKQFYSLNTILRREILKLKNIPSKDIYCILGGGTVNVSCQFTESSIRIGELCIKVAEELSEYRMHIVCSSANIYDALYRMSITEWSDWRQ
;
A
#
# COMPACT_ATOMS: atom_id res chain seq x y z
N MET A 1 -15.60 14.54 -14.81
CA MET A 1 -15.38 14.46 -13.35
C MET A 1 -13.88 14.56 -13.08
N ARG A 2 -13.45 15.46 -12.18
CA ARG A 2 -12.05 15.61 -11.75
C ARG A 2 -11.85 14.89 -10.43
N ILE A 3 -10.86 13.99 -10.39
CA ILE A 3 -10.58 13.18 -9.20
C ILE A 3 -9.14 13.41 -8.76
N LEU A 4 -8.94 13.74 -7.50
CA LEU A 4 -7.64 13.81 -6.85
C LEU A 4 -7.39 12.56 -6.02
N GLY A 5 -6.36 11.78 -6.36
CA GLY A 5 -5.89 10.66 -5.55
C GLY A 5 -4.80 11.10 -4.58
N ILE A 6 -4.88 10.69 -3.33
CA ILE A 6 -3.86 10.92 -2.30
C ILE A 6 -3.54 9.58 -1.65
N PHE A 7 -2.34 9.08 -1.88
CA PHE A 7 -1.97 7.71 -1.53
C PHE A 7 -0.73 7.66 -0.66
N ARG A 8 -0.77 6.86 0.39
CA ARG A 8 0.40 6.58 1.22
C ARG A 8 1.48 5.92 0.38
N GLY A 9 2.64 6.59 0.31
CA GLY A 9 3.80 6.12 -0.45
C GLY A 9 4.85 5.40 0.37
N PHE A 10 4.60 5.18 1.67
CA PHE A 10 5.52 4.54 2.61
C PHE A 10 4.75 3.95 3.81
N PRO A 11 5.13 2.81 4.39
CA PRO A 11 6.05 1.82 3.85
C PRO A 11 5.37 0.96 2.75
N GLY A 12 6.09 0.76 1.65
CA GLY A 12 5.64 -0.09 0.54
C GLY A 12 4.66 0.58 -0.43
N LEU A 13 4.45 -0.07 -1.57
CA LEU A 13 3.72 0.49 -2.72
C LEU A 13 2.26 0.02 -2.82
N GLY A 14 1.80 -0.87 -1.96
CA GLY A 14 0.49 -1.52 -2.12
C GLY A 14 -0.67 -0.54 -2.29
N ARG A 15 -0.69 0.52 -1.47
CA ARG A 15 -1.74 1.54 -1.50
C ARG A 15 -1.68 2.40 -2.76
N VAL A 16 -0.50 2.85 -3.14
CA VAL A 16 -0.32 3.63 -4.37
C VAL A 16 -0.72 2.81 -5.59
N VAL A 17 -0.27 1.56 -5.66
CA VAL A 17 -0.59 0.66 -6.79
C VAL A 17 -2.09 0.43 -6.91
N ALA A 18 -2.79 0.18 -5.81
CA ALA A 18 -4.25 -0.01 -5.83
C ALA A 18 -4.98 1.27 -6.24
N GLY A 19 -4.61 2.42 -5.65
CA GLY A 19 -5.18 3.72 -5.97
C GLY A 19 -4.97 4.13 -7.42
N VAL A 20 -3.75 3.97 -7.94
CA VAL A 20 -3.43 4.23 -9.35
C VAL A 20 -4.25 3.33 -10.26
N SER A 21 -4.32 2.03 -9.98
CA SER A 21 -5.07 1.08 -10.80
C SER A 21 -6.54 1.46 -10.89
N LEU A 22 -7.16 1.90 -9.79
CA LEU A 22 -8.53 2.34 -9.77
C LEU A 22 -8.72 3.64 -10.55
N LEU A 23 -7.83 4.63 -10.37
CA LEU A 23 -7.96 5.91 -11.06
C LEU A 23 -7.71 5.80 -12.57
N GLU A 24 -6.75 4.97 -12.98
CA GLU A 24 -6.52 4.67 -14.40
C GLU A 24 -7.75 4.02 -15.03
N GLU A 25 -8.42 3.11 -14.32
CA GLU A 25 -9.66 2.49 -14.80
C GLU A 25 -10.79 3.52 -14.94
N LEU A 26 -10.94 4.43 -13.96
CA LEU A 26 -11.93 5.51 -14.01
C LEU A 26 -11.63 6.50 -15.16
N ARG A 27 -10.38 6.80 -15.43
CA ARG A 27 -9.97 7.59 -16.58
C ARG A 27 -10.34 6.90 -17.90
N ASP A 28 -9.95 5.64 -18.04
CA ASP A 28 -10.05 4.91 -19.30
C ASP A 28 -11.49 4.52 -19.64
N GLN A 29 -12.30 4.17 -18.63
CA GLN A 29 -13.68 3.72 -18.83
C GLN A 29 -14.70 4.86 -18.79
N TYR A 30 -14.44 5.89 -18.00
CA TYR A 30 -15.43 6.96 -17.75
C TYR A 30 -14.93 8.35 -18.09
N GLY A 31 -13.74 8.48 -18.68
CA GLY A 31 -13.18 9.77 -19.07
C GLY A 31 -12.91 10.71 -17.89
N ALA A 32 -12.61 10.15 -16.71
CA ALA A 32 -12.28 10.97 -15.56
C ALA A 32 -10.94 11.69 -15.77
N ASN A 33 -10.90 12.98 -15.42
CA ASN A 33 -9.64 13.70 -15.30
C ASN A 33 -9.04 13.39 -13.94
N ILE A 34 -7.83 12.86 -13.91
CA ILE A 34 -7.18 12.37 -12.69
C ILE A 34 -5.90 13.15 -12.40
N ARG A 35 -5.68 13.48 -11.13
CA ARG A 35 -4.42 13.96 -10.57
C ARG A 35 -4.09 13.13 -9.35
N MET A 36 -2.81 12.88 -9.10
CA MET A 36 -2.38 12.01 -8.01
C MET A 36 -1.27 12.64 -7.20
N ILE A 37 -1.31 12.44 -5.90
CA ILE A 37 -0.30 12.84 -4.93
C ILE A 37 0.14 11.61 -4.17
N SER A 38 1.44 11.44 -4.04
CA SER A 38 2.05 10.47 -3.15
C SER A 38 3.40 11.00 -2.69
N TYR A 39 4.19 10.17 -2.03
CA TYR A 39 5.44 10.56 -1.44
C TYR A 39 6.44 9.39 -1.37
N LEU A 40 7.73 9.70 -1.23
CA LEU A 40 8.81 8.71 -1.21
C LEU A 40 8.66 7.68 -2.33
N GLN A 41 8.65 6.38 -1.99
CA GLN A 41 8.52 5.29 -2.93
C GLN A 41 7.27 5.39 -3.81
N GLY A 42 6.16 5.90 -3.25
CA GLY A 42 4.94 6.15 -4.00
C GLY A 42 5.13 7.23 -5.06
N ASN A 43 5.87 8.29 -4.75
CA ASN A 43 6.19 9.34 -5.71
C ASN A 43 7.04 8.80 -6.86
N GLU A 44 8.05 7.98 -6.56
CA GLU A 44 8.87 7.32 -7.58
C GLU A 44 8.03 6.40 -8.48
N TYR A 45 7.09 5.66 -7.90
CA TYR A 45 6.16 4.85 -8.67
C TYR A 45 5.28 5.70 -9.59
N LEU A 46 4.73 6.82 -9.11
CA LEU A 46 3.93 7.73 -9.93
C LEU A 46 4.75 8.33 -11.07
N LYS A 47 6.00 8.76 -10.81
CA LYS A 47 6.93 9.23 -11.85
C LYS A 47 7.19 8.16 -12.90
N SER A 48 7.41 6.90 -12.49
CA SER A 48 7.64 5.79 -13.42
C SER A 48 6.44 5.48 -14.32
N LYS A 49 5.24 5.89 -13.90
CA LYS A 49 3.99 5.78 -14.65
C LYS A 49 3.70 7.01 -15.54
N GLY A 50 4.59 8.00 -15.55
CA GLY A 50 4.46 9.21 -16.36
C GLY A 50 3.53 10.28 -15.78
N TYR A 51 3.21 10.21 -14.49
CA TYR A 51 2.49 11.27 -13.80
C TYR A 51 3.50 12.34 -13.37
N ALA A 52 3.42 13.51 -13.99
CA ALA A 52 4.26 14.68 -13.72
C ALA A 52 3.72 15.54 -12.58
N ASP A 53 4.47 16.54 -12.17
CA ASP A 53 4.10 17.59 -11.18
C ASP A 53 3.79 17.07 -9.78
N LEU A 54 4.57 16.10 -9.33
CA LEU A 54 4.40 15.53 -8.02
C LEU A 54 5.30 16.22 -7.00
N HIS A 55 4.74 16.43 -5.81
CA HIS A 55 5.51 16.92 -4.69
C HIS A 55 6.65 15.96 -4.36
N GLU A 56 7.85 16.49 -4.28
CA GLU A 56 9.01 15.76 -3.78
C GLU A 56 9.09 15.93 -2.27
N ALA A 57 8.66 14.88 -1.56
CA ALA A 57 8.81 14.87 -0.13
C ALA A 57 10.27 14.67 0.26
N THR A 58 10.73 15.48 1.19
CA THR A 58 12.02 15.27 1.85
C THR A 58 11.84 14.28 3.01
N PRO A 59 12.91 13.61 3.49
CA PRO A 59 12.83 12.76 4.68
C PRO A 59 12.21 13.44 5.91
N MET A 60 12.34 14.77 6.02
CA MET A 60 11.72 15.57 7.07
C MET A 60 10.19 15.65 6.96
N ASP A 61 9.63 15.42 5.78
CA ASP A 61 8.19 15.39 5.56
C ASP A 61 7.53 14.11 6.12
N TYR A 62 8.34 13.19 6.63
CA TYR A 62 7.93 11.87 7.15
C TYR A 62 8.35 11.65 8.58
N CYS A 63 8.26 12.65 9.39
CA CYS A 63 8.39 12.44 10.82
C CYS A 63 7.40 11.36 11.25
N SER A 64 7.95 10.21 11.63
CA SER A 64 7.22 9.11 12.22
C SER A 64 6.08 8.52 11.38
N ILE A 65 6.45 7.77 10.35
CA ILE A 65 5.62 6.70 9.77
C ILE A 65 4.52 7.14 8.79
N GLY A 66 4.55 8.37 8.25
CA GLY A 66 3.54 8.81 7.28
C GLY A 66 2.12 8.88 7.82
N LEU A 67 1.97 8.89 9.14
CA LEU A 67 0.66 9.00 9.82
C LEU A 67 0.30 10.44 10.13
N VAL A 68 1.30 11.30 10.25
CA VAL A 68 1.12 12.73 10.49
C VAL A 68 1.62 13.47 9.27
N PRO A 69 0.73 14.03 8.44
CA PRO A 69 1.17 14.89 7.36
C PRO A 69 1.89 16.08 7.96
N THR A 70 3.08 16.36 7.47
CA THR A 70 3.79 17.59 7.84
C THR A 70 3.01 18.80 7.36
N ASN A 71 3.27 19.95 7.97
CA ASN A 71 2.68 21.21 7.52
C ASN A 71 2.92 21.48 6.03
N LYS A 72 4.08 21.10 5.52
CA LYS A 72 4.46 21.25 4.11
C LYS A 72 3.59 20.39 3.20
N MET A 73 3.42 19.10 3.52
CA MET A 73 2.56 18.19 2.75
C MET A 73 1.09 18.62 2.83
N GLY A 74 0.61 18.99 4.02
CA GLY A 74 -0.73 19.51 4.22
C GLY A 74 -0.98 20.76 3.38
N ALA A 75 -0.06 21.72 3.38
CA ALA A 75 -0.13 22.93 2.58
C ALA A 75 -0.16 22.63 1.07
N TYR A 76 0.67 21.69 0.61
CA TYR A 76 0.69 21.24 -0.78
C TYR A 76 -0.64 20.63 -1.22
N ILE A 77 -1.20 19.74 -0.41
CA ILE A 77 -2.50 19.12 -0.67
C ILE A 77 -3.60 20.19 -0.74
N HIS A 78 -3.65 21.13 0.21
CA HIS A 78 -4.62 22.21 0.23
C HIS A 78 -4.52 23.13 -0.99
N THR A 79 -3.29 23.50 -1.38
CA THR A 79 -3.04 24.28 -2.60
C THR A 79 -3.52 23.52 -3.84
N THR A 80 -3.17 22.23 -3.93
CA THR A 80 -3.63 21.39 -5.04
C THR A 80 -5.16 21.30 -5.12
N ILE A 81 -5.85 21.15 -4.00
CA ILE A 81 -7.32 21.13 -3.97
C ILE A 81 -7.91 22.45 -4.50
N LYS A 82 -7.35 23.60 -4.09
CA LYS A 82 -7.81 24.92 -4.55
C LYS A 82 -7.58 25.14 -6.05
N GLU A 83 -6.42 24.74 -6.55
CA GLU A 83 -6.05 24.91 -7.97
C GLU A 83 -6.76 23.92 -8.88
N TYR A 84 -6.75 22.66 -8.52
CA TYR A 84 -7.32 21.58 -9.32
C TYR A 84 -8.84 21.51 -9.21
N THR A 85 -9.41 21.98 -8.11
CA THR A 85 -10.86 21.97 -7.81
C THR A 85 -11.50 20.60 -8.12
N PRO A 86 -11.07 19.52 -7.42
CA PRO A 86 -11.59 18.19 -7.68
C PRO A 86 -13.09 18.07 -7.30
N ASP A 87 -13.81 17.25 -8.05
CA ASP A 87 -15.19 16.88 -7.71
C ASP A 87 -15.22 15.80 -6.60
N LEU A 88 -14.14 15.01 -6.54
CA LEU A 88 -13.96 13.89 -5.63
C LEU A 88 -12.49 13.75 -5.22
N ILE A 89 -12.24 13.40 -3.97
CA ILE A 89 -10.91 12.99 -3.49
C ILE A 89 -10.95 11.54 -3.08
N LEU A 90 -10.00 10.75 -3.62
CA LEU A 90 -9.76 9.36 -3.26
C LEU A 90 -8.52 9.28 -2.37
N ILE A 91 -8.66 8.74 -1.15
CA ILE A 91 -7.56 8.68 -0.18
C ILE A 91 -7.30 7.23 0.21
N ASP A 92 -6.04 6.81 0.21
CA ASP A 92 -5.64 5.49 0.72
C ASP A 92 -4.48 5.60 1.71
N GLY A 93 -4.75 5.18 2.94
CA GLY A 93 -3.75 5.07 3.99
C GLY A 93 -3.42 6.36 4.76
N GLU A 94 -4.21 7.43 4.59
CA GLU A 94 -3.93 8.74 5.18
C GLU A 94 -5.13 9.28 6.01
N PRO A 95 -5.39 8.73 7.22
CA PRO A 95 -6.56 9.11 8.02
C PRO A 95 -6.54 10.59 8.45
N LEU A 96 -5.38 11.13 8.79
CA LEU A 96 -5.25 12.54 9.20
C LEU A 96 -5.48 13.51 8.04
N ILE A 97 -5.19 13.10 6.81
CA ILE A 97 -5.52 13.88 5.62
C ILE A 97 -7.03 13.98 5.43
N VAL A 98 -7.78 12.89 5.67
CA VAL A 98 -9.26 12.91 5.66
C VAL A 98 -9.77 13.99 6.59
N HIS A 99 -9.31 13.99 7.84
CA HIS A 99 -9.69 14.99 8.84
C HIS A 99 -9.33 16.42 8.41
N SER A 100 -8.09 16.64 8.00
CA SER A 100 -7.59 17.95 7.56
C SER A 100 -8.41 18.53 6.39
N ILE A 101 -8.75 17.69 5.41
CA ILE A 101 -9.55 18.11 4.26
C ILE A 101 -11.00 18.41 4.71
N LYS A 102 -11.61 17.58 5.54
CA LYS A 102 -12.98 17.82 6.01
C LYS A 102 -13.10 19.09 6.85
N LEU A 103 -12.07 19.46 7.62
CA LEU A 103 -12.04 20.73 8.35
C LEU A 103 -11.97 21.94 7.40
N SER A 104 -11.11 21.86 6.38
CA SER A 104 -10.84 22.99 5.48
C SER A 104 -11.82 23.10 4.32
N PHE A 105 -12.35 21.96 3.88
CA PHE A 105 -13.30 21.83 2.77
C PHE A 105 -14.49 20.92 3.14
N PRO A 106 -15.40 21.36 4.03
CA PRO A 106 -16.45 20.50 4.62
C PRO A 106 -17.38 19.83 3.58
N ARG A 107 -17.55 20.46 2.42
CA ARG A 107 -18.40 19.95 1.34
C ARG A 107 -17.68 19.01 0.36
N MET A 108 -16.34 18.86 0.51
CA MET A 108 -15.56 18.00 -0.36
C MET A 108 -16.00 16.54 -0.22
N LYS A 109 -16.26 15.91 -1.35
CA LYS A 109 -16.58 14.47 -1.39
C LYS A 109 -15.29 13.66 -1.24
N ILE A 110 -15.25 12.79 -0.25
CA ILE A 110 -14.09 11.93 0.04
C ILE A 110 -14.52 10.48 -0.01
N VAL A 111 -13.78 9.70 -0.78
CA VAL A 111 -13.80 8.23 -0.75
C VAL A 111 -12.49 7.75 -0.15
N VAL A 112 -12.54 6.87 0.82
CA VAL A 112 -11.36 6.22 1.39
C VAL A 112 -11.26 4.78 0.90
N LEU A 113 -10.06 4.37 0.46
CA LEU A 113 -9.70 2.98 0.26
C LEU A 113 -9.03 2.48 1.52
N LEU A 114 -9.45 1.32 1.99
CA LEU A 114 -8.96 0.70 3.21
C LEU A 114 -8.60 -0.75 2.96
N ASN A 115 -7.57 -1.23 3.63
CA ASN A 115 -7.34 -2.65 3.76
C ASN A 115 -8.16 -3.23 4.91
N PRO A 116 -8.45 -4.52 4.94
CA PRO A 116 -9.10 -5.17 6.08
C PRO A 116 -8.42 -4.88 7.43
N SER A 117 -7.09 -4.79 7.44
CA SER A 117 -6.29 -4.47 8.62
C SER A 117 -6.40 -3.02 9.11
N ASP A 118 -6.91 -2.09 8.30
CA ASP A 118 -7.15 -0.72 8.74
C ASP A 118 -8.44 -0.60 9.56
N VAL A 119 -9.34 -1.55 9.41
CA VAL A 119 -10.67 -1.54 10.04
C VAL A 119 -10.74 -2.52 11.20
N ASP A 120 -10.17 -3.70 11.03
CA ASP A 120 -10.24 -4.80 12.00
C ASP A 120 -8.91 -5.57 12.01
N ASN A 121 -8.07 -5.27 12.99
CA ASN A 121 -6.78 -5.92 13.19
C ASN A 121 -6.52 -6.13 14.68
N SER A 122 -6.69 -7.38 15.13
CA SER A 122 -6.49 -7.77 16.53
C SER A 122 -5.03 -7.69 17.01
N TYR A 123 -4.07 -7.52 16.11
CA TYR A 123 -2.66 -7.37 16.44
C TYR A 123 -2.24 -5.91 16.63
N ASN A 124 -3.08 -4.96 16.25
CA ASN A 124 -2.80 -3.55 16.45
C ASN A 124 -3.33 -3.09 17.81
N ASP A 125 -2.73 -2.00 18.30
CA ASP A 125 -3.23 -1.29 19.46
C ASP A 125 -4.68 -0.83 19.22
N LYS A 126 -5.55 -1.13 20.20
CA LYS A 126 -6.99 -0.85 20.08
C LYS A 126 -7.28 0.64 19.99
N GLU A 127 -6.60 1.44 20.80
CA GLU A 127 -6.83 2.90 20.83
C GLU A 127 -6.41 3.53 19.50
N ALA A 128 -5.30 3.09 18.91
CA ALA A 128 -4.87 3.51 17.59
C ALA A 128 -5.89 3.11 16.50
N MET A 129 -6.43 1.88 16.57
CA MET A 129 -7.47 1.42 15.65
C MET A 129 -8.76 2.24 15.78
N ASP A 130 -9.18 2.52 17.00
CA ASP A 130 -10.35 3.34 17.28
C ASP A 130 -10.15 4.77 16.76
N TYR A 131 -8.98 5.34 16.96
CA TYR A 131 -8.65 6.67 16.47
C TYR A 131 -8.68 6.73 14.94
N PHE A 132 -8.02 5.81 14.25
CA PHE A 132 -7.99 5.81 12.78
C PHE A 132 -9.37 5.56 12.17
N ASN A 133 -10.16 4.64 12.73
CA ASN A 133 -11.52 4.41 12.27
C ASN A 133 -12.41 5.64 12.46
N SER A 134 -12.24 6.39 13.57
CA SER A 134 -12.96 7.65 13.79
C SER A 134 -12.66 8.67 12.70
N LEU A 135 -11.41 8.77 12.25
CA LEU A 135 -10.99 9.68 11.18
C LEU A 135 -11.50 9.21 9.80
N TYR A 136 -11.38 7.92 9.49
CA TYR A 136 -11.87 7.37 8.23
C TYR A 136 -13.39 7.46 8.08
N SER A 137 -14.14 7.35 9.20
CA SER A 137 -15.61 7.48 9.19
C SER A 137 -16.11 8.88 8.81
N MET A 138 -15.23 9.89 8.84
CA MET A 138 -15.55 11.24 8.34
C MET A 138 -15.68 11.31 6.82
N ALA A 139 -15.18 10.32 6.08
CA ALA A 139 -15.35 10.24 4.63
C ALA A 139 -16.81 9.98 4.24
N ASP A 140 -17.17 10.33 3.02
CA ASP A 140 -18.53 10.08 2.51
C ASP A 140 -18.72 8.60 2.15
N VAL A 141 -17.66 7.93 1.67
CA VAL A 141 -17.67 6.52 1.31
C VAL A 141 -16.38 5.85 1.80
N ALA A 142 -16.50 4.70 2.43
CA ALA A 142 -15.40 3.82 2.75
C ALA A 142 -15.50 2.53 1.92
N ILE A 143 -14.42 2.20 1.23
CA ILE A 143 -14.29 0.98 0.42
C ILE A 143 -13.16 0.15 1.02
N VAL A 144 -13.51 -0.97 1.63
CA VAL A 144 -12.52 -1.94 2.12
C VAL A 144 -12.29 -2.98 1.03
N HIS A 145 -11.05 -3.14 0.57
CA HIS A 145 -10.71 -4.12 -0.44
C HIS A 145 -9.61 -5.07 0.04
N GLY A 146 -9.75 -6.34 -0.26
CA GLY A 146 -8.77 -7.35 0.15
C GLY A 146 -9.28 -8.77 0.01
N LEU A 147 -8.46 -9.72 0.47
CA LEU A 147 -8.82 -11.14 0.44
C LEU A 147 -9.90 -11.49 1.48
N ARG A 148 -9.98 -10.73 2.57
CA ARG A 148 -10.94 -10.92 3.65
C ARG A 148 -12.07 -9.89 3.55
N LYS A 149 -13.31 -10.35 3.59
CA LYS A 149 -14.48 -9.49 3.69
C LYS A 149 -14.63 -8.96 5.11
N ILE A 150 -14.89 -7.67 5.24
CA ILE A 150 -15.10 -6.98 6.50
C ILE A 150 -16.53 -6.48 6.57
N ARG A 151 -17.18 -6.66 7.72
CA ARG A 151 -18.47 -6.05 8.01
C ARG A 151 -18.25 -4.60 8.46
N LYS A 152 -19.22 -3.73 8.17
CA LYS A 152 -19.21 -2.35 8.67
C LYS A 152 -19.09 -2.39 10.22
N PRO A 153 -18.08 -1.71 10.80
CA PRO A 153 -17.96 -1.61 12.25
C PRO A 153 -19.18 -0.87 12.83
N LEU A 154 -19.74 -1.39 13.92
CA LEU A 154 -20.94 -0.82 14.55
C LEU A 154 -20.66 0.45 15.35
N PHE A 155 -19.43 0.59 15.83
CA PHE A 155 -19.04 1.70 16.74
C PHE A 155 -18.68 3.00 16.03
N TYR A 156 -18.56 2.98 14.68
CA TYR A 156 -18.17 4.16 13.89
C TYR A 156 -19.25 4.51 12.89
N ASP A 157 -19.52 5.80 12.75
CA ASP A 157 -20.58 6.31 11.87
C ASP A 157 -20.11 6.45 10.42
N TYR A 158 -19.69 5.33 9.81
CA TYR A 158 -19.46 5.30 8.37
C TYR A 158 -20.76 5.54 7.61
N LYS A 159 -20.83 6.63 6.84
CA LYS A 159 -22.01 6.97 6.04
C LYS A 159 -22.34 5.89 5.02
N GLN A 160 -21.34 5.51 4.21
CA GLN A 160 -21.42 4.40 3.26
C GLN A 160 -20.19 3.52 3.42
N PHE A 161 -20.39 2.22 3.45
CA PHE A 161 -19.34 1.25 3.68
C PHE A 161 -19.51 0.04 2.76
N TYR A 162 -18.47 -0.24 1.97
CA TYR A 162 -18.46 -1.36 1.04
C TYR A 162 -17.25 -2.25 1.29
N SER A 163 -17.45 -3.56 1.27
CA SER A 163 -16.36 -4.53 1.31
C SER A 163 -16.28 -5.27 -0.01
N LEU A 164 -15.20 -5.09 -0.73
CA LEU A 164 -14.96 -5.58 -2.07
C LEU A 164 -13.82 -6.61 -2.09
N ASN A 165 -13.62 -7.24 -3.24
CA ASN A 165 -12.44 -8.05 -3.50
C ASN A 165 -11.21 -7.16 -3.71
N THR A 166 -10.03 -7.76 -3.71
CA THR A 166 -8.77 -7.06 -3.93
C THR A 166 -8.78 -6.30 -5.27
N ILE A 167 -8.36 -5.04 -5.23
CA ILE A 167 -8.09 -4.26 -6.44
C ILE A 167 -6.80 -4.78 -7.06
N LEU A 168 -6.87 -5.22 -8.30
CA LEU A 168 -5.74 -5.73 -9.05
C LEU A 168 -5.46 -4.85 -10.28
N ARG A 169 -4.19 -4.73 -10.63
CA ARG A 169 -3.80 -4.06 -11.87
C ARG A 169 -4.33 -4.79 -13.08
N ARG A 170 -4.69 -4.05 -14.14
CA ARG A 170 -5.22 -4.60 -15.39
C ARG A 170 -4.28 -5.63 -16.01
N GLU A 171 -2.98 -5.42 -15.91
CA GLU A 171 -1.96 -6.34 -16.41
C GLU A 171 -2.07 -7.71 -15.72
N ILE A 172 -2.31 -7.72 -14.40
CA ILE A 172 -2.49 -8.98 -13.64
C ILE A 172 -3.79 -9.67 -14.07
N LEU A 173 -4.88 -8.92 -14.28
CA LEU A 173 -6.15 -9.49 -14.72
C LEU A 173 -6.09 -10.11 -16.13
N LYS A 174 -5.13 -9.69 -16.95
CA LYS A 174 -4.90 -10.24 -18.30
C LYS A 174 -3.95 -11.43 -18.32
N LEU A 175 -3.29 -11.75 -17.20
CA LEU A 175 -2.40 -12.90 -17.14
C LEU A 175 -3.19 -14.20 -17.33
N LYS A 176 -2.69 -15.04 -18.20
CA LYS A 176 -3.20 -16.42 -18.35
C LYS A 176 -2.51 -17.27 -17.29
N ASN A 177 -3.30 -18.08 -16.60
CA ASN A 177 -2.75 -19.09 -15.70
C ASN A 177 -2.13 -20.21 -16.54
N ILE A 178 -0.82 -20.14 -16.76
CA ILE A 178 -0.06 -21.16 -17.45
C ILE A 178 0.64 -21.99 -16.37
N PRO A 179 0.32 -23.27 -16.23
CA PRO A 179 1.01 -24.14 -15.28
C PRO A 179 2.52 -24.11 -15.55
N SER A 180 3.29 -23.85 -14.50
CA SER A 180 4.76 -23.91 -14.56
C SER A 180 5.28 -24.66 -13.32
N LYS A 181 6.53 -25.08 -13.40
CA LYS A 181 7.25 -25.63 -12.24
C LYS A 181 7.99 -24.56 -11.45
N ASP A 182 7.63 -23.30 -11.63
CA ASP A 182 8.21 -22.17 -10.90
C ASP A 182 7.36 -21.82 -9.68
N ILE A 183 7.99 -21.73 -8.52
CA ILE A 183 7.39 -21.30 -7.26
C ILE A 183 8.07 -19.98 -6.87
N TYR A 184 7.29 -18.93 -6.67
CA TYR A 184 7.77 -17.62 -6.25
C TYR A 184 7.43 -17.37 -4.80
N CYS A 185 8.47 -17.25 -3.96
CA CYS A 185 8.35 -16.78 -2.58
C CYS A 185 8.71 -15.29 -2.54
N ILE A 186 7.73 -14.43 -2.26
CA ILE A 186 7.95 -12.99 -2.17
C ILE A 186 8.04 -12.62 -0.68
N LEU A 187 9.26 -12.36 -0.23
CA LEU A 187 9.54 -11.92 1.14
C LEU A 187 9.29 -10.42 1.24
N GLY A 188 8.18 -10.08 1.83
CA GLY A 188 7.57 -8.80 2.16
C GLY A 188 8.32 -7.50 1.84
N GLY A 189 7.60 -6.40 1.74
CA GLY A 189 8.18 -5.07 1.53
C GLY A 189 8.98 -4.61 2.74
N GLY A 190 10.21 -5.09 2.88
CA GLY A 190 11.13 -4.61 3.91
C GLY A 190 11.24 -3.10 3.80
N THR A 191 10.79 -2.40 4.80
CA THR A 191 10.95 -0.97 4.91
C THR A 191 12.00 -0.65 5.93
N VAL A 192 12.69 0.43 5.71
CA VAL A 192 13.83 0.90 6.52
C VAL A 192 13.51 1.03 8.02
N ASN A 193 12.22 1.07 8.39
CA ASN A 193 11.75 1.24 9.77
C ASN A 193 10.96 0.03 10.30
N VAL A 194 11.05 -1.12 9.65
CA VAL A 194 10.41 -2.33 10.16
C VAL A 194 11.27 -2.92 11.26
N SER A 195 10.63 -3.36 12.33
CA SER A 195 11.32 -3.96 13.50
C SER A 195 12.24 -5.10 13.07
N CYS A 196 13.30 -5.34 13.85
CA CYS A 196 14.20 -6.49 13.66
C CYS A 196 13.43 -7.80 13.49
N GLN A 197 12.31 -7.97 14.22
CA GLN A 197 11.44 -9.14 14.14
C GLN A 197 10.87 -9.39 12.72
N PHE A 198 10.61 -8.34 11.94
CA PHE A 198 10.12 -8.53 10.58
C PHE A 198 11.23 -9.09 9.67
N THR A 199 12.43 -8.53 9.78
CA THR A 199 13.60 -9.01 9.03
C THR A 199 13.91 -10.46 9.39
N GLU A 200 13.94 -10.80 10.68
CA GLU A 200 14.13 -12.15 11.18
C GLU A 200 13.05 -13.12 10.68
N SER A 201 11.79 -12.71 10.74
CA SER A 201 10.67 -13.52 10.21
C SER A 201 10.79 -13.78 8.72
N SER A 202 11.19 -12.76 7.95
CA SER A 202 11.40 -12.89 6.50
C SER A 202 12.57 -13.84 6.20
N ILE A 203 13.67 -13.75 6.93
CA ILE A 203 14.81 -14.67 6.80
C ILE A 203 14.36 -16.11 7.12
N ARG A 204 13.67 -16.32 8.24
CA ARG A 204 13.16 -17.67 8.61
C ARG A 204 12.23 -18.28 7.57
N ILE A 205 11.36 -17.47 6.95
CA ILE A 205 10.51 -17.94 5.84
C ILE A 205 11.38 -18.30 4.63
N GLY A 206 12.37 -17.47 4.31
CA GLY A 206 13.32 -17.78 3.23
C GLY A 206 14.10 -19.08 3.44
N GLU A 207 14.59 -19.32 4.66
CA GLU A 207 15.25 -20.57 5.05
C GLU A 207 14.33 -21.80 4.84
N LEU A 208 13.05 -21.66 5.25
CA LEU A 208 12.07 -22.73 5.00
C LEU A 208 11.85 -22.96 3.50
N CYS A 209 11.83 -21.91 2.70
CA CYS A 209 11.71 -22.03 1.25
C CYS A 209 12.93 -22.72 0.62
N ILE A 210 14.14 -22.47 1.10
CA ILE A 210 15.36 -23.16 0.67
C ILE A 210 15.24 -24.66 0.97
N LYS A 211 14.88 -25.04 2.19
CA LYS A 211 14.68 -26.45 2.58
C LYS A 211 13.59 -27.15 1.75
N VAL A 212 12.46 -26.47 1.52
CA VAL A 212 11.38 -27.01 0.67
C VAL A 212 11.84 -27.17 -0.78
N ALA A 213 12.71 -26.30 -1.28
CA ALA A 213 13.26 -26.42 -2.62
C ALA A 213 14.10 -27.68 -2.82
N GLU A 214 14.81 -28.15 -1.79
CA GLU A 214 15.56 -29.40 -1.80
C GLU A 214 14.64 -30.63 -1.91
N GLU A 215 13.53 -30.60 -1.18
CA GLU A 215 12.51 -31.68 -1.22
C GLU A 215 11.71 -31.68 -2.53
N LEU A 216 11.48 -30.49 -3.12
CA LEU A 216 10.73 -30.31 -4.35
C LEU A 216 11.64 -30.09 -5.56
N SER A 217 12.61 -30.95 -5.78
CA SER A 217 13.65 -30.85 -6.82
C SER A 217 13.10 -30.70 -8.26
N GLU A 218 11.86 -31.08 -8.49
CA GLU A 218 11.17 -30.91 -9.78
C GLU A 218 10.64 -29.49 -10.02
N TYR A 219 10.60 -28.65 -8.97
CA TYR A 219 10.19 -27.25 -9.04
C TYR A 219 11.38 -26.33 -8.91
N ARG A 220 11.28 -25.15 -9.53
CA ARG A 220 12.27 -24.07 -9.37
C ARG A 220 11.74 -23.05 -8.37
N MET A 221 12.44 -22.92 -7.25
CA MET A 221 12.11 -21.93 -6.23
C MET A 221 12.79 -20.60 -6.55
N HIS A 222 11.99 -19.54 -6.60
CA HIS A 222 12.46 -18.17 -6.78
C HIS A 222 12.15 -17.38 -5.51
N ILE A 223 13.19 -16.94 -4.78
CA ILE A 223 13.03 -16.14 -3.59
C ILE A 223 13.28 -14.67 -3.94
N VAL A 224 12.25 -13.84 -3.84
CA VAL A 224 12.31 -12.41 -4.11
C VAL A 224 12.49 -11.67 -2.80
N CYS A 225 13.66 -11.09 -2.57
CA CYS A 225 13.99 -10.34 -1.36
C CYS A 225 13.72 -8.85 -1.56
N SER A 226 13.09 -8.23 -0.57
CA SER A 226 12.76 -6.80 -0.56
C SER A 226 13.90 -5.91 -0.05
N SER A 227 14.92 -6.50 0.59
CA SER A 227 16.08 -5.77 1.10
C SER A 227 17.37 -6.53 0.91
N ALA A 228 18.49 -5.80 0.80
CA ALA A 228 19.82 -6.38 0.68
C ALA A 228 20.15 -7.27 1.89
N ASN A 229 19.76 -6.86 3.11
CA ASN A 229 20.04 -7.62 4.33
C ASN A 229 19.41 -9.02 4.31
N ILE A 230 18.17 -9.12 3.83
CA ILE A 230 17.48 -10.42 3.69
C ILE A 230 18.17 -11.26 2.61
N TYR A 231 18.48 -10.63 1.47
CA TYR A 231 19.19 -11.29 0.38
C TYR A 231 20.55 -11.84 0.83
N ASP A 232 21.38 -11.02 1.48
CA ASP A 232 22.73 -11.42 1.91
C ASP A 232 22.68 -12.55 2.93
N ALA A 233 21.71 -12.52 3.86
CA ALA A 233 21.52 -13.59 4.84
C ALA A 233 21.20 -14.92 4.15
N LEU A 234 20.20 -14.93 3.26
CA LEU A 234 19.77 -16.14 2.56
C LEU A 234 20.82 -16.65 1.55
N TYR A 235 21.51 -15.73 0.88
CA TYR A 235 22.59 -16.09 -0.07
C TYR A 235 23.75 -16.79 0.63
N ARG A 236 24.17 -16.33 1.80
CA ARG A 236 25.23 -17.01 2.59
C ARG A 236 24.83 -18.42 3.02
N MET A 237 23.58 -18.61 3.40
CA MET A 237 23.06 -19.94 3.75
C MET A 237 23.11 -20.89 2.57
N SER A 238 22.62 -20.45 1.40
CA SER A 238 22.63 -21.28 0.20
C SER A 238 24.04 -21.68 -0.26
N ILE A 239 25.05 -20.85 -0.01
CA ILE A 239 26.46 -21.19 -0.35
C ILE A 239 27.07 -22.16 0.66
N THR A 240 26.79 -22.01 1.95
CA THR A 240 27.36 -22.88 3.00
C THR A 240 26.81 -24.31 2.88
N GLU A 241 25.54 -24.47 2.57
CA GLU A 241 24.96 -25.81 2.36
C GLU A 241 25.52 -26.48 1.10
N TRP A 242 25.83 -25.73 0.04
CA TRP A 242 26.43 -26.30 -1.20
C TRP A 242 27.90 -26.62 -1.06
N SER A 243 28.65 -26.02 -0.14
CA SER A 243 30.05 -26.34 0.11
C SER A 243 30.25 -27.64 0.86
N ASP A 244 29.30 -28.04 1.71
CA ASP A 244 29.37 -29.27 2.50
C ASP A 244 29.09 -30.55 1.67
N TRP A 245 28.49 -30.42 0.50
CA TRP A 245 28.21 -31.54 -0.42
C TRP A 245 29.35 -31.87 -1.38
N ARG A 246 30.49 -31.17 -1.31
CA ARG A 246 31.67 -31.42 -2.16
C ARG A 246 32.87 -32.02 -1.41
N GLN A 247 32.68 -32.53 -0.22
CA GLN A 247 33.62 -33.38 0.49
C GLN A 247 33.10 -34.82 0.51
#